data_f55fed13186248da9e4d70cef715bbd0
#
_entry.id   f55fed13186248da9e4d70cef715bbd0
#
_cell.length_a   1.000
_cell.length_b   1.000
_cell.length_c   1.000
_cell.angle_alpha   90.00
_cell.angle_beta   90.00
_cell.angle_gamma   90.00
#
_symmetry.space_group_name_H-M   'P 1'
#
loop_
_entity.id
_entity.type
_entity.pdbx_description
1 polymer ?
#
loop_
_entity_poly.entity_id
_entity_poly.type
_entity_poly.pdbx_seq_one_letter_code
_entity_poly.pdbx_strand_id
1 'polypeptide(L)'
;MNEQWFLLGDIHGSAQPVHYFYQENKERLSLDSSANYMILLGDVGANFALTGQRDHKFKSELSKLPFTFICLRGNHEARVKTVMDKNPDGWETISKYDGSIFVEKEFPHIEYLADGPAVYNFKSYKTLSLPGAYSVDKYYRQARHLTWYKDEQLNEKEMELGRKLCRNEAPFDLVLSHTCPYLYEPVSYTHLRAHET
;
A
#
# COMPACT_ATOMS: atom_id res chain seq x y z
N MET A 1 -4.05 -21.65 15.07
CA MET A 1 -4.63 -20.35 15.51
C MET A 1 -5.36 -19.75 14.31
N ASN A 2 -6.49 -19.07 14.52
CA ASN A 2 -7.18 -18.41 13.39
C ASN A 2 -6.42 -17.14 13.03
N GLU A 3 -6.10 -16.96 11.76
CA GLU A 3 -5.54 -15.72 11.22
C GLU A 3 -6.48 -14.54 11.45
N GLN A 4 -5.93 -13.41 11.86
CA GLN A 4 -6.64 -12.15 12.05
C GLN A 4 -6.19 -11.16 10.97
N TRP A 5 -7.14 -10.46 10.36
CA TRP A 5 -6.91 -9.53 9.26
C TRP A 5 -7.48 -8.16 9.61
N PHE A 6 -6.66 -7.13 9.41
CA PHE A 6 -6.96 -5.74 9.73
C PHE A 6 -6.67 -4.86 8.52
N LEU A 7 -7.40 -3.76 8.42
CA LEU A 7 -7.19 -2.72 7.39
C LEU A 7 -6.86 -1.40 8.08
N LEU A 8 -5.85 -0.71 7.60
CA LEU A 8 -5.44 0.61 8.10
C LEU A 8 -4.94 1.46 6.93
N GLY A 9 -5.33 2.72 6.86
CA GLY A 9 -4.89 3.63 5.82
C GLY A 9 -4.06 4.80 6.34
N ASP A 10 -3.33 5.44 5.45
CA ASP A 10 -2.82 6.81 5.60
C ASP A 10 -1.88 7.03 6.81
N ILE A 11 -0.88 6.19 7.00
CA ILE A 11 0.02 6.29 8.17
C ILE A 11 1.27 7.14 7.93
N HIS A 12 1.57 7.49 6.68
CA HIS A 12 2.64 8.45 6.29
C HIS A 12 3.99 8.25 7.00
N GLY A 13 4.46 7.02 7.13
CA GLY A 13 5.73 6.69 7.79
C GLY A 13 5.72 6.85 9.31
N SER A 14 4.52 6.88 9.93
CA SER A 14 4.35 6.83 11.37
C SER A 14 3.90 5.44 11.81
N ALA A 15 4.70 4.76 12.61
CA ALA A 15 4.30 3.50 13.24
C ALA A 15 3.33 3.69 14.42
N GLN A 16 3.05 4.93 14.82
CA GLN A 16 2.28 5.25 16.01
C GLN A 16 0.84 4.70 15.97
N PRO A 17 0.06 4.83 14.85
CA PRO A 17 -1.27 4.24 14.77
C PRO A 17 -1.26 2.71 14.95
N VAL A 18 -0.24 2.03 14.41
CA VAL A 18 -0.09 0.57 14.55
C VAL A 18 0.30 0.19 15.97
N HIS A 19 1.20 0.94 16.62
CA HIS A 19 1.55 0.75 18.03
C HIS A 19 0.34 0.93 18.94
N TYR A 20 -0.46 1.99 18.71
CA TYR A 20 -1.68 2.21 19.46
C TYR A 20 -2.66 1.05 19.29
N PHE A 21 -2.93 0.65 18.05
CA PHE A 21 -3.77 -0.50 17.77
C PHE A 21 -3.27 -1.78 18.46
N TYR A 22 -1.96 -2.04 18.42
CA TYR A 22 -1.36 -3.19 19.11
C TYR A 22 -1.58 -3.13 20.61
N GLN A 23 -1.34 -1.99 21.27
CA GLN A 23 -1.52 -1.85 22.70
C GLN A 23 -2.98 -2.11 23.14
N GLU A 24 -3.95 -1.59 22.40
CA GLU A 24 -5.37 -1.78 22.67
C GLU A 24 -5.86 -3.23 22.45
N ASN A 25 -5.12 -4.01 21.66
CA ASN A 25 -5.56 -5.34 21.22
C ASN A 25 -4.61 -6.47 21.60
N LYS A 26 -3.51 -6.20 22.31
CA LYS A 26 -2.43 -7.16 22.56
C LYS A 26 -2.87 -8.47 23.22
N GLU A 27 -3.93 -8.44 24.04
CA GLU A 27 -4.44 -9.64 24.72
C GLU A 27 -5.11 -10.65 23.76
N ARG A 28 -5.61 -10.17 22.62
CA ARG A 28 -6.28 -11.00 21.61
C ARG A 28 -5.41 -11.33 20.42
N LEU A 29 -4.28 -10.62 20.24
CA LEU A 29 -3.36 -10.83 19.14
C LEU A 29 -2.38 -11.95 19.47
N SER A 30 -2.04 -12.74 18.45
CA SER A 30 -0.93 -13.68 18.54
C SER A 30 0.40 -12.92 18.64
N LEU A 31 1.38 -13.50 19.32
CA LEU A 31 2.76 -13.01 19.26
C LEU A 31 3.48 -13.46 17.98
N ASP A 32 2.88 -14.39 17.24
CA ASP A 32 3.35 -14.84 15.94
C ASP A 32 2.84 -13.90 14.84
N SER A 33 3.76 -13.22 14.17
CA SER A 33 3.45 -12.29 13.06
C SER A 33 2.75 -12.98 11.89
N SER A 34 2.90 -14.29 11.73
CA SER A 34 2.23 -15.07 10.69
C SER A 34 0.73 -15.31 10.95
N ALA A 35 0.25 -14.94 12.13
CA ALA A 35 -1.17 -15.06 12.52
C ALA A 35 -1.94 -13.74 12.45
N ASN A 36 -1.25 -12.60 12.38
CA ASN A 36 -1.87 -11.28 12.32
C ASN A 36 -1.44 -10.55 11.05
N TYR A 37 -2.39 -10.25 10.19
CA TYR A 37 -2.16 -9.54 8.94
C TYR A 37 -2.76 -8.14 9.03
N MET A 38 -1.99 -7.13 8.61
CA MET A 38 -2.46 -5.75 8.52
C MET A 38 -2.22 -5.22 7.11
N ILE A 39 -3.31 -5.00 6.37
CA ILE A 39 -3.25 -4.40 5.03
C ILE A 39 -3.23 -2.88 5.20
N LEU A 40 -2.16 -2.24 4.71
CA LEU A 40 -1.97 -0.81 4.71
C LEU A 40 -2.43 -0.24 3.36
N LEU A 41 -3.48 0.60 3.39
CA LEU A 41 -4.23 1.05 2.20
C LEU A 41 -3.63 2.31 1.55
N GLY A 42 -2.34 2.28 1.28
CA GLY A 42 -1.61 3.38 0.64
C GLY A 42 -1.09 4.43 1.62
N ASP A 43 -0.20 5.26 1.11
CA ASP A 43 0.54 6.28 1.87
C ASP A 43 1.15 5.73 3.17
N VAL A 44 1.71 4.53 3.03
CA VAL A 44 2.36 3.80 4.13
C VAL A 44 3.60 4.55 4.60
N GLY A 45 4.38 5.11 3.67
CA GLY A 45 5.64 5.80 3.94
C GLY A 45 6.86 4.88 4.03
N ALA A 46 6.72 3.63 3.61
CA ALA A 46 7.82 2.67 3.61
C ALA A 46 8.82 2.89 2.47
N ASN A 47 8.38 3.49 1.37
CA ASN A 47 9.19 3.80 0.18
C ASN A 47 9.00 5.26 -0.25
N PHE A 48 9.01 6.19 0.72
CA PHE A 48 8.77 7.61 0.48
C PHE A 48 10.06 8.39 0.19
N ALA A 49 11.08 8.25 1.02
CA ALA A 49 12.27 9.10 0.93
C ALA A 49 13.31 8.55 -0.05
N LEU A 50 13.33 7.25 -0.30
CA LEU A 50 14.29 6.51 -1.15
C LEU A 50 15.78 6.69 -0.78
N THR A 51 16.08 7.37 0.32
CA THR A 51 17.42 7.73 0.78
C THR A 51 17.87 6.97 2.02
N GLY A 52 17.22 5.88 2.33
CA GLY A 52 17.68 4.89 3.30
C GLY A 52 17.23 5.14 4.74
N GLN A 53 17.64 6.21 5.40
CA GLN A 53 17.50 6.30 6.86
C GLN A 53 16.06 6.43 7.35
N ARG A 54 15.23 7.26 6.72
CA ARG A 54 13.86 7.50 7.17
C ARG A 54 12.97 6.27 6.96
N ASP A 55 13.00 5.76 5.74
CA ASP A 55 12.20 4.59 5.36
C ASP A 55 12.67 3.34 6.12
N HIS A 56 13.98 3.18 6.27
CA HIS A 56 14.57 2.09 7.05
C HIS A 56 14.16 2.16 8.53
N LYS A 57 14.24 3.34 9.17
CA LYS A 57 13.81 3.51 10.55
C LYS A 57 12.34 3.11 10.73
N PHE A 58 11.47 3.58 9.85
CA PHE A 58 10.05 3.27 9.89
C PHE A 58 9.79 1.76 9.73
N LYS A 59 10.42 1.11 8.73
CA LYS A 59 10.32 -0.34 8.53
C LYS A 59 10.85 -1.12 9.74
N SER A 60 11.95 -0.67 10.34
CA SER A 60 12.49 -1.26 11.56
C SER A 60 11.54 -1.12 12.76
N GLU A 61 10.78 -0.04 12.85
CA GLU A 61 9.76 0.12 13.90
C GLU A 61 8.57 -0.82 13.68
N LEU A 62 8.08 -0.94 12.45
CA LEU A 62 7.01 -1.89 12.11
C LEU A 62 7.42 -3.35 12.40
N SER A 63 8.65 -3.72 12.05
CA SER A 63 9.16 -5.10 12.21
C SER A 63 9.25 -5.57 13.67
N LYS A 64 9.10 -4.67 14.64
CA LYS A 64 9.02 -5.02 16.07
C LYS A 64 7.63 -5.45 16.51
N LEU A 65 6.63 -5.26 15.67
CA LEU A 65 5.24 -5.58 15.98
C LEU A 65 4.87 -6.96 15.41
N PRO A 66 3.98 -7.71 16.07
CA PRO A 66 3.63 -9.06 15.68
C PRO A 66 2.60 -9.07 14.52
N PHE A 67 2.95 -8.43 13.41
CA PHE A 67 2.14 -8.39 12.21
C PHE A 67 2.94 -8.73 10.96
N THR A 68 2.29 -9.36 10.00
CA THR A 68 2.67 -9.29 8.60
C THR A 68 1.93 -8.11 7.98
N PHE A 69 2.69 -7.11 7.50
CA PHE A 69 2.15 -5.94 6.83
C PHE A 69 2.06 -6.18 5.34
N ILE A 70 0.90 -5.88 4.76
CA ILE A 70 0.67 -5.96 3.30
C ILE A 70 0.43 -4.54 2.81
N CYS A 71 1.38 -3.99 2.06
CA CYS A 71 1.39 -2.59 1.65
C CYS A 71 0.80 -2.43 0.24
N LEU A 72 -0.32 -1.73 0.13
CA LEU A 72 -0.81 -1.15 -1.10
C LEU A 72 -0.10 0.18 -1.33
N ARG A 73 0.35 0.47 -2.54
CA ARG A 73 0.99 1.76 -2.86
C ARG A 73 -0.05 2.89 -2.93
N GLY A 74 0.21 4.01 -2.23
CA GLY A 74 -0.51 5.27 -2.36
C GLY A 74 0.11 6.22 -3.41
N ASN A 75 -0.20 7.51 -3.32
CA ASN A 75 0.36 8.55 -4.20
C ASN A 75 1.67 9.13 -3.65
N HIS A 76 1.91 9.06 -2.34
CA HIS A 76 3.13 9.56 -1.71
C HIS A 76 4.26 8.52 -1.62
N GLU A 77 4.25 7.51 -2.49
CA GLU A 77 5.25 6.45 -2.46
C GLU A 77 5.80 6.14 -3.86
N ALA A 78 7.09 5.85 -3.90
CA ALA A 78 7.69 5.31 -5.11
C ALA A 78 7.12 3.93 -5.44
N ARG A 79 7.09 3.62 -6.71
CA ARG A 79 6.80 2.25 -7.16
C ARG A 79 7.84 1.28 -6.59
N VAL A 80 7.38 0.13 -6.13
CA VAL A 80 8.25 -0.92 -5.57
C VAL A 80 9.33 -1.31 -6.58
N LYS A 81 8.97 -1.42 -7.86
CA LYS A 81 9.94 -1.70 -8.93
C LYS A 81 11.06 -0.66 -8.98
N THR A 82 10.74 0.62 -8.83
CA THR A 82 11.75 1.70 -8.81
C THR A 82 12.73 1.55 -7.64
N VAL A 83 12.26 1.06 -6.51
CA VAL A 83 13.10 0.80 -5.33
C VAL A 83 13.96 -0.44 -5.54
N MET A 84 13.37 -1.50 -6.06
CA MET A 84 14.08 -2.74 -6.40
C MET A 84 15.19 -2.51 -7.43
N ASP A 85 14.95 -1.70 -8.47
CA ASP A 85 15.94 -1.40 -9.50
C ASP A 85 17.19 -0.69 -8.94
N LYS A 86 17.05 0.00 -7.79
CA LYS A 86 18.19 0.63 -7.10
C LYS A 86 19.00 -0.33 -6.24
N ASN A 87 18.40 -1.40 -5.74
CA ASN A 87 19.04 -2.42 -4.90
C ASN A 87 18.43 -3.80 -5.17
N PRO A 88 18.68 -4.38 -6.37
CA PRO A 88 18.03 -5.64 -6.76
C PRO A 88 18.37 -6.82 -5.84
N ASP A 89 19.57 -6.86 -5.29
CA ASP A 89 19.99 -7.94 -4.39
C ASP A 89 19.29 -7.91 -3.03
N GLY A 90 18.74 -6.76 -2.64
CA GLY A 90 18.01 -6.55 -1.38
C GLY A 90 16.55 -6.99 -1.42
N TRP A 91 16.03 -7.42 -2.57
CA TRP A 91 14.62 -7.72 -2.77
C TRP A 91 14.39 -9.12 -3.30
N GLU A 92 13.18 -9.60 -3.09
CA GLU A 92 12.66 -10.84 -3.65
C GLU A 92 11.25 -10.64 -4.21
N THR A 93 10.94 -11.36 -5.28
CA THR A 93 9.58 -11.52 -5.79
C THR A 93 9.08 -12.89 -5.35
N ILE A 94 8.00 -12.94 -4.61
CA ILE A 94 7.45 -14.17 -4.03
C ILE A 94 6.05 -14.39 -4.60
N SER A 95 5.75 -15.65 -4.95
CA SER A 95 4.38 -16.07 -5.28
C SER A 95 3.63 -16.34 -3.97
N LYS A 96 2.65 -15.49 -3.65
CA LYS A 96 1.82 -15.59 -2.45
C LYS A 96 0.44 -14.99 -2.72
N TYR A 97 -0.57 -15.46 -2.02
CA TYR A 97 -1.95 -15.00 -2.20
C TYR A 97 -2.48 -15.17 -3.65
N ASP A 98 -2.04 -16.21 -4.35
CA ASP A 98 -2.30 -16.49 -5.78
C ASP A 98 -1.84 -15.37 -6.73
N GLY A 99 -0.96 -14.49 -6.27
CA GLY A 99 -0.35 -13.40 -7.03
C GLY A 99 1.14 -13.27 -6.79
N SER A 100 1.73 -12.21 -7.31
CA SER A 100 3.13 -11.85 -7.04
C SER A 100 3.18 -10.69 -6.07
N ILE A 101 3.99 -10.83 -5.03
CA ILE A 101 4.31 -9.79 -4.07
C ILE A 101 5.82 -9.53 -4.06
N PHE A 102 6.22 -8.38 -3.55
CA PHE A 102 7.63 -8.00 -3.39
C PHE A 102 7.96 -7.89 -1.91
N VAL A 103 9.13 -8.36 -1.54
CA VAL A 103 9.61 -8.36 -0.15
C VAL A 103 11.05 -7.89 -0.11
N GLU A 104 11.33 -6.95 0.77
CA GLU A 104 12.69 -6.55 1.11
C GLU A 104 13.29 -7.58 2.08
N LYS A 105 14.42 -8.19 1.74
CA LYS A 105 15.03 -9.28 2.53
C LYS A 105 15.32 -8.92 3.97
N GLU A 106 15.61 -7.65 4.23
CA GLU A 106 15.85 -7.14 5.57
C GLU A 106 14.57 -7.04 6.41
N PHE A 107 13.40 -6.90 5.74
CA PHE A 107 12.10 -6.72 6.39
C PHE A 107 11.07 -7.75 5.88
N PRO A 108 11.25 -9.05 6.14
CA PRO A 108 10.48 -10.12 5.52
C PRO A 108 9.00 -10.14 5.89
N HIS A 109 8.60 -9.40 6.92
CA HIS A 109 7.19 -9.26 7.33
C HIS A 109 6.52 -7.99 6.75
N ILE A 110 7.21 -7.26 5.86
CA ILE A 110 6.63 -6.14 5.12
C ILE A 110 6.55 -6.54 3.65
N GLU A 111 5.34 -6.85 3.21
CA GLU A 111 5.02 -7.36 1.89
C GLU A 111 4.41 -6.23 1.05
N TYR A 112 4.83 -6.10 -0.19
CA TYR A 112 4.34 -5.06 -1.09
C TYR A 112 3.55 -5.69 -2.22
N LEU A 113 2.35 -5.19 -2.46
CA LEU A 113 1.53 -5.57 -3.61
C LEU A 113 2.10 -4.98 -4.90
N ALA A 114 1.64 -5.50 -6.04
CA ALA A 114 2.08 -5.02 -7.35
C ALA A 114 1.82 -3.52 -7.54
N ASP A 115 2.68 -2.86 -8.32
CA ASP A 115 2.58 -1.43 -8.67
C ASP A 115 1.40 -1.10 -9.59
N GLY A 116 0.79 -2.10 -10.19
CA GLY A 116 -0.40 -2.02 -11.05
C GLY A 116 -1.56 -2.86 -10.54
N PRO A 117 -2.71 -2.83 -11.24
CA PRO A 117 -3.86 -3.66 -10.90
C PRO A 117 -3.50 -5.14 -10.86
N ALA A 118 -3.92 -5.82 -9.81
CA ALA A 118 -3.67 -7.25 -9.63
C ALA A 118 -4.80 -7.91 -8.81
N VAL A 119 -4.92 -9.22 -8.94
CA VAL A 119 -5.87 -10.01 -8.16
C VAL A 119 -5.09 -10.88 -7.17
N TYR A 120 -5.59 -10.92 -5.95
CA TYR A 120 -5.05 -11.69 -4.84
C TYR A 120 -6.16 -12.48 -4.15
N ASN A 121 -5.82 -13.58 -3.51
CA ASN A 121 -6.70 -14.30 -2.61
C ASN A 121 -6.21 -14.18 -1.16
N PHE A 122 -6.76 -13.23 -0.43
CA PHE A 122 -6.46 -13.08 1.00
C PHE A 122 -7.41 -13.96 1.80
N LYS A 123 -6.86 -15.02 2.40
CA LYS A 123 -7.62 -16.06 3.09
C LYS A 123 -8.58 -16.78 2.11
N SER A 124 -9.83 -16.33 2.03
CA SER A 124 -10.84 -16.83 1.08
C SER A 124 -11.50 -15.71 0.28
N TYR A 125 -10.97 -14.49 0.37
CA TYR A 125 -11.54 -13.32 -0.28
C TYR A 125 -10.77 -13.02 -1.57
N LYS A 126 -11.45 -13.19 -2.71
CA LYS A 126 -10.92 -12.76 -4.01
C LYS A 126 -10.88 -11.25 -4.06
N THR A 127 -9.70 -10.70 -4.13
CA THR A 127 -9.42 -9.28 -3.89
C THR A 127 -8.80 -8.63 -5.12
N LEU A 128 -9.40 -7.55 -5.62
CA LEU A 128 -8.80 -6.68 -6.62
C LEU A 128 -8.00 -5.56 -5.92
N SER A 129 -6.73 -5.43 -6.25
CA SER A 129 -5.84 -4.37 -5.80
C SER A 129 -5.70 -3.30 -6.88
N LEU A 130 -5.96 -2.03 -6.54
CA LEU A 130 -5.84 -0.86 -7.39
C LEU A 130 -4.93 0.18 -6.71
N PRO A 131 -3.61 0.13 -6.91
CA PRO A 131 -2.65 1.00 -6.26
C PRO A 131 -2.60 2.39 -6.89
N GLY A 132 -2.03 3.34 -6.13
CA GLY A 132 -1.80 4.72 -6.57
C GLY A 132 -3.05 5.58 -6.50
N ALA A 133 -2.81 6.89 -6.57
CA ALA A 133 -3.85 7.90 -6.61
C ALA A 133 -3.29 9.22 -7.17
N TYR A 134 -4.15 10.19 -7.40
CA TYR A 134 -3.76 11.54 -7.75
C TYR A 134 -3.47 12.37 -6.51
N SER A 135 -2.34 13.08 -6.49
CA SER A 135 -2.00 14.03 -5.42
C SER A 135 -2.73 15.35 -5.63
N VAL A 136 -3.70 15.66 -4.78
CA VAL A 136 -4.42 16.95 -4.83
C VAL A 136 -3.50 18.15 -4.59
N ASP A 137 -2.40 17.95 -3.87
CA ASP A 137 -1.38 18.96 -3.55
C ASP A 137 -0.17 18.95 -4.52
N LYS A 138 -0.30 18.28 -5.69
CA LYS A 138 0.75 18.10 -6.69
C LYS A 138 1.45 19.43 -7.05
N TYR A 139 0.68 20.45 -7.40
CA TYR A 139 1.24 21.73 -7.83
C TYR A 139 1.96 22.46 -6.68
N TYR A 140 1.43 22.37 -5.47
CA TYR A 140 2.10 22.88 -4.27
C TYR A 140 3.44 22.18 -4.04
N ARG A 141 3.45 20.83 -4.15
CA ARG A 141 4.69 20.04 -4.00
C ARG A 141 5.73 20.41 -5.04
N GLN A 142 5.32 20.51 -6.30
CA GLN A 142 6.22 20.91 -7.38
C GLN A 142 6.80 22.32 -7.16
N ALA A 143 5.96 23.30 -6.81
CA ALA A 143 6.39 24.68 -6.54
C ALA A 143 7.34 24.79 -5.33
N ARG A 144 7.23 23.89 -4.37
CA ARG A 144 8.06 23.84 -3.15
C ARG A 144 9.21 22.84 -3.22
N HIS A 145 9.41 22.19 -4.38
CA HIS A 145 10.43 21.14 -4.56
C HIS A 145 10.32 20.01 -3.52
N LEU A 146 9.10 19.68 -3.10
CA LEU A 146 8.81 18.55 -2.21
C LEU A 146 8.74 17.26 -3.03
N THR A 147 8.91 16.14 -2.34
CA THR A 147 8.81 14.80 -2.98
C THR A 147 7.44 14.61 -3.61
N TRP A 148 7.44 14.35 -4.91
CA TRP A 148 6.28 13.99 -5.71
C TRP A 148 6.71 12.98 -6.77
N TYR A 149 5.91 11.94 -6.95
CA TYR A 149 6.18 10.88 -7.93
C TYR A 149 5.32 11.08 -9.17
N LYS A 150 5.98 11.33 -10.30
CA LYS A 150 5.28 11.59 -11.56
C LYS A 150 4.44 10.39 -12.06
N ASP A 151 4.74 9.18 -11.59
CA ASP A 151 4.07 7.92 -11.88
C ASP A 151 3.18 7.43 -10.72
N GLU A 152 2.71 8.36 -9.89
CA GLU A 152 1.83 8.09 -8.75
C GLU A 152 0.52 7.41 -9.14
N GLN A 153 -0.02 7.76 -10.30
CA GLN A 153 -1.25 7.19 -10.84
C GLN A 153 -0.99 5.96 -11.71
N LEU A 154 -2.02 5.19 -11.95
CA LEU A 154 -2.02 4.17 -12.98
C LEU A 154 -1.94 4.82 -14.37
N ASN A 155 -1.08 4.32 -15.25
CA ASN A 155 -1.04 4.72 -16.64
C ASN A 155 -2.18 4.04 -17.45
N GLU A 156 -2.36 4.44 -18.71
CA GLU A 156 -3.46 3.92 -19.56
C GLU A 156 -3.43 2.39 -19.72
N LYS A 157 -2.24 1.80 -19.83
CA LYS A 157 -2.09 0.33 -19.95
C LYS A 157 -2.51 -0.38 -18.66
N GLU A 158 -2.12 0.18 -17.52
CA GLU A 158 -2.50 -0.33 -16.21
C GLU A 158 -4.01 -0.14 -15.97
N MET A 159 -4.58 0.98 -16.36
CA MET A 159 -6.03 1.20 -16.30
C MET A 159 -6.80 0.20 -17.19
N GLU A 160 -6.31 -0.07 -18.39
CA GLU A 160 -6.94 -1.09 -19.25
C GLU A 160 -6.78 -2.50 -18.69
N LEU A 161 -5.64 -2.81 -18.07
CA LEU A 161 -5.48 -4.06 -17.32
C LEU A 161 -6.53 -4.17 -16.21
N GLY A 162 -6.72 -3.13 -15.41
CA GLY A 162 -7.75 -3.09 -14.37
C GLY A 162 -9.15 -3.36 -14.93
N ARG A 163 -9.52 -2.69 -16.03
CA ARG A 163 -10.81 -2.94 -16.70
C ARG A 163 -10.93 -4.39 -17.20
N LYS A 164 -9.85 -4.96 -17.74
CA LYS A 164 -9.82 -6.35 -18.20
C LYS A 164 -10.00 -7.32 -17.02
N LEU A 165 -9.32 -7.09 -15.90
CA LEU A 165 -9.50 -7.89 -14.70
C LEU A 165 -10.95 -7.82 -14.19
N CYS A 166 -11.55 -6.63 -14.17
CA CYS A 166 -12.96 -6.48 -13.79
C CYS A 166 -13.91 -7.25 -14.73
N ARG A 167 -13.65 -7.27 -16.03
CA ARG A 167 -14.48 -8.00 -16.99
C ARG A 167 -14.33 -9.53 -16.88
N ASN A 168 -13.12 -10.01 -16.64
CA ASN A 168 -12.81 -11.44 -16.78
C ASN A 168 -12.81 -12.18 -15.44
N GLU A 169 -12.51 -11.47 -14.35
CA GLU A 169 -12.24 -12.07 -13.05
C GLU A 169 -13.33 -11.79 -12.01
N ALA A 170 -14.25 -10.84 -12.27
CA ALA A 170 -15.35 -10.57 -11.34
C ALA A 170 -16.26 -11.80 -11.16
N PRO A 171 -16.95 -11.96 -10.02
CA PRO A 171 -17.01 -11.00 -8.92
C PRO A 171 -15.77 -11.02 -8.03
N PHE A 172 -15.53 -9.89 -7.34
CA PHE A 172 -14.56 -9.76 -6.27
C PHE A 172 -15.27 -9.61 -4.92
N ASP A 173 -14.71 -10.19 -3.88
CA ASP A 173 -15.20 -10.04 -2.51
C ASP A 173 -14.73 -8.71 -1.91
N LEU A 174 -13.52 -8.27 -2.29
CA LEU A 174 -12.91 -7.02 -1.85
C LEU A 174 -12.29 -6.26 -3.02
N VAL A 175 -12.30 -4.94 -2.91
CA VAL A 175 -11.49 -4.04 -3.75
C VAL A 175 -10.65 -3.17 -2.82
N LEU A 176 -9.34 -3.27 -2.94
CA LEU A 176 -8.39 -2.45 -2.19
C LEU A 176 -7.91 -1.31 -3.08
N SER A 177 -8.12 -0.08 -2.64
CA SER A 177 -7.62 1.12 -3.31
C SER A 177 -7.23 2.16 -2.26
N HIS A 178 -6.30 3.04 -2.60
CA HIS A 178 -5.91 4.13 -1.71
C HIS A 178 -6.97 5.24 -1.67
N THR A 179 -7.62 5.51 -2.80
CA THR A 179 -8.73 6.48 -2.87
C THR A 179 -10.02 5.79 -3.29
N CYS A 180 -11.15 6.33 -2.84
CA CYS A 180 -12.45 5.84 -3.27
C CYS A 180 -12.74 6.25 -4.74
N PRO A 181 -13.64 5.56 -5.45
CA PRO A 181 -14.14 6.01 -6.73
C PRO A 181 -14.77 7.41 -6.63
N TYR A 182 -14.61 8.23 -7.67
CA TYR A 182 -15.07 9.61 -7.74
C TYR A 182 -16.53 9.80 -7.27
N LEU A 183 -17.42 8.87 -7.59
CA LEU A 183 -18.83 8.91 -7.17
C LEU A 183 -19.04 8.84 -5.64
N TYR A 184 -18.03 8.36 -4.92
CA TYR A 184 -18.08 8.19 -3.45
C TYR A 184 -17.15 9.16 -2.74
N GLU A 185 -16.47 10.06 -3.47
CA GLU A 185 -15.60 11.06 -2.85
C GLU A 185 -16.43 12.05 -2.00
N PRO A 186 -16.00 12.36 -0.78
CA PRO A 186 -16.65 13.39 0.04
C PRO A 186 -16.70 14.74 -0.68
N VAL A 187 -17.78 15.49 -0.51
CA VAL A 187 -18.01 16.79 -1.18
C VAL A 187 -16.85 17.78 -0.96
N SER A 188 -16.18 17.73 0.19
CA SER A 188 -14.99 18.54 0.48
C SER A 188 -13.82 18.25 -0.48
N TYR A 189 -13.65 17.00 -0.91
CA TYR A 189 -12.62 16.60 -1.87
C TYR A 189 -12.95 17.03 -3.30
N THR A 190 -14.22 16.93 -3.69
CA THR A 190 -14.68 17.36 -5.02
C THR A 190 -14.56 18.87 -5.19
N HIS A 191 -14.75 19.64 -4.12
CA HIS A 191 -14.56 21.10 -4.13
C HIS A 191 -13.10 21.52 -4.34
N LEU A 192 -12.15 20.80 -3.73
CA LEU A 192 -10.72 21.05 -3.92
C LEU A 192 -10.29 20.78 -5.37
N ARG A 193 -10.79 19.71 -6.01
CA ARG A 193 -10.49 19.39 -7.41
C ARG A 193 -11.12 20.37 -8.41
N ALA A 194 -12.28 20.97 -8.09
CA ALA A 194 -12.93 21.93 -8.98
C ALA A 194 -12.16 23.25 -9.14
N HIS A 195 -11.20 23.53 -8.26
CA HIS A 195 -10.33 24.72 -8.35
C HIS A 195 -8.99 24.44 -9.07
N GLU A 196 -8.75 23.20 -9.53
CA GLU A 196 -7.49 22.79 -10.19
C GLU A 196 -7.62 22.62 -11.71
N THR A 197 -8.80 22.82 -12.29
CA THR A 197 -9.07 22.85 -13.73
C THR A 197 -9.20 24.28 -14.25
#